data_2a292589cbce2689dc5f9d24ca3a289e
#
_entry.id   2a292589cbce2689dc5f9d24ca3a289e
#
_cell.length_a   1.000
_cell.length_b   1.000
_cell.length_c   1.000
_cell.angle_alpha   90.00
_cell.angle_beta   90.00
_cell.angle_gamma   90.00
#
_symmetry.space_group_name_H-M   'P 1'
#
loop_
_entity.id
_entity.type
_entity.pdbx_description
1 polymer ?
#
loop_
_entity_poly.entity_id
_entity_poly.type
_entity_poly.pdbx_seq_one_letter_code
_entity_poly.pdbx_strand_id
1 'polypeptide(L)'
;MAEKRDYYEVLGVEKNPDDSAIKKAYRQLAKKYHPDANPGDETAATKFREASEAYAVLSDPDKRKAYDTYGHAAFDANSAAGASSGFGGFDFSGMDMSDIFSEFFGGGFSGGGFSGGRTYGRRANMPEKGDNIRVGIRISFDEAIKGVKKNIKIRYKETCKTCNGSGAKPGTEKTTCPRCNGAGQVRMTQQSLFGMIQQVTTCPECHGTGSVIKEKCSDCKGAGYINTEKTMEISIPAGIDDGQAIRRSGGGDPGRNGGPRGDLLVEVSVSDHPFFKRQGINIYSTEAISFPKAALGGSTVIKTVDGPVELKIAAGTQSETRTRLRGKGVPSLQNPNVRGDHYVTLVVETPKKLNKKQKEALKAYAESCGETVEA
;
A
#
# COMPACT_ATOMS: atom_id res chain seq x y z
N MET A 1 -5.10 -46.61 -12.45
CA MET A 1 -5.12 -45.11 -12.50
C MET A 1 -6.57 -44.73 -12.26
N ALA A 2 -6.86 -43.90 -11.28
CA ALA A 2 -8.23 -43.43 -11.03
C ALA A 2 -8.66 -42.55 -12.24
N GLU A 3 -9.80 -42.90 -12.81
CA GLU A 3 -10.40 -42.21 -13.93
C GLU A 3 -10.74 -40.76 -13.48
N LYS A 4 -10.14 -39.73 -14.10
CA LYS A 4 -10.42 -38.32 -13.77
C LYS A 4 -11.87 -38.01 -14.12
N ARG A 5 -12.62 -37.39 -13.20
CA ARG A 5 -14.02 -36.99 -13.43
C ARG A 5 -14.11 -35.88 -14.46
N ASP A 6 -15.20 -35.84 -15.22
CA ASP A 6 -15.49 -34.78 -16.18
C ASP A 6 -15.51 -33.41 -15.50
N TYR A 7 -14.85 -32.41 -16.09
CA TYR A 7 -14.74 -31.05 -15.52
C TYR A 7 -16.10 -30.38 -15.40
N TYR A 8 -17.06 -30.66 -16.28
CA TYR A 8 -18.42 -30.13 -16.15
C TYR A 8 -19.14 -30.74 -14.95
N GLU A 9 -18.95 -32.05 -14.71
CA GLU A 9 -19.48 -32.71 -13.53
C GLU A 9 -18.83 -32.26 -12.23
N VAL A 10 -17.53 -31.98 -12.24
CA VAL A 10 -16.79 -31.46 -11.09
C VAL A 10 -17.32 -30.09 -10.67
N LEU A 11 -17.65 -29.24 -11.63
CA LEU A 11 -18.25 -27.92 -11.35
C LEU A 11 -19.77 -28.00 -11.12
N GLY A 12 -20.42 -29.11 -11.45
CA GLY A 12 -21.88 -29.27 -11.33
C GLY A 12 -22.66 -28.42 -12.33
N VAL A 13 -22.13 -28.23 -13.54
CA VAL A 13 -22.77 -27.51 -14.64
C VAL A 13 -23.10 -28.39 -15.81
N GLU A 14 -24.11 -28.05 -16.59
CA GLU A 14 -24.48 -28.80 -17.81
C GLU A 14 -23.42 -28.63 -18.90
N LYS A 15 -23.38 -29.52 -19.89
CA LYS A 15 -22.50 -29.38 -21.06
C LYS A 15 -22.92 -28.13 -21.86
N ASN A 16 -21.97 -27.27 -22.21
CA ASN A 16 -22.15 -25.95 -22.84
C ASN A 16 -22.75 -24.85 -21.95
N PRO A 17 -22.23 -24.64 -20.72
CA PRO A 17 -22.67 -23.57 -19.86
C PRO A 17 -22.15 -22.22 -20.37
N ASP A 18 -22.83 -21.15 -20.01
CA ASP A 18 -22.37 -19.79 -20.19
C ASP A 18 -21.16 -19.53 -19.24
N ASP A 19 -20.22 -18.68 -19.65
CA ASP A 19 -19.04 -18.33 -18.85
C ASP A 19 -19.39 -17.80 -17.47
N SER A 20 -20.53 -17.11 -17.36
CA SER A 20 -21.05 -16.61 -16.07
C SER A 20 -21.48 -17.76 -15.15
N ALA A 21 -22.02 -18.86 -15.71
CA ALA A 21 -22.43 -20.04 -14.97
C ALA A 21 -21.21 -20.81 -14.44
N ILE A 22 -20.17 -21.00 -15.27
CA ILE A 22 -18.90 -21.60 -14.87
C ILE A 22 -18.29 -20.84 -13.69
N LYS A 23 -18.21 -19.52 -13.80
CA LYS A 23 -17.64 -18.64 -12.77
C LYS A 23 -18.46 -18.67 -11.46
N LYS A 24 -19.79 -18.73 -11.56
CA LYS A 24 -20.70 -18.81 -10.41
C LYS A 24 -20.55 -20.15 -9.68
N ALA A 25 -20.53 -21.27 -10.43
CA ALA A 25 -20.35 -22.61 -9.89
C ALA A 25 -19.01 -22.75 -9.15
N TYR A 26 -17.93 -22.32 -9.80
CA TYR A 26 -16.60 -22.32 -9.17
C TYR A 26 -16.57 -21.53 -7.86
N ARG A 27 -17.12 -20.30 -7.83
CA ARG A 27 -17.15 -19.47 -6.61
C ARG A 27 -17.90 -20.16 -5.46
N GLN A 28 -18.96 -20.87 -5.75
CA GLN A 28 -19.72 -21.62 -4.73
C GLN A 28 -18.89 -22.78 -4.16
N LEU A 29 -18.24 -23.57 -5.03
CA LEU A 29 -17.38 -24.68 -4.61
C LEU A 29 -16.13 -24.19 -3.88
N ALA A 30 -15.49 -23.14 -4.38
CA ALA A 30 -14.32 -22.54 -3.75
C ALA A 30 -14.63 -22.01 -2.35
N LYS A 31 -15.77 -21.36 -2.13
CA LYS A 31 -16.21 -20.92 -0.80
C LYS A 31 -16.53 -22.10 0.13
N LYS A 32 -17.13 -23.17 -0.40
CA LYS A 32 -17.52 -24.35 0.38
C LYS A 32 -16.33 -25.18 0.83
N TYR A 33 -15.33 -25.34 -0.03
CA TYR A 33 -14.17 -26.21 0.20
C TYR A 33 -12.86 -25.42 0.44
N HIS A 34 -12.96 -24.13 0.79
CA HIS A 34 -11.78 -23.30 1.08
C HIS A 34 -10.96 -23.89 2.24
N PRO A 35 -9.62 -23.92 2.14
CA PRO A 35 -8.78 -24.46 3.20
C PRO A 35 -8.95 -23.73 4.55
N ASP A 36 -9.18 -22.41 4.53
CA ASP A 36 -9.43 -21.64 5.76
C ASP A 36 -10.77 -21.99 6.43
N ALA A 37 -11.75 -22.41 5.63
CA ALA A 37 -13.05 -22.81 6.16
C ALA A 37 -13.10 -24.30 6.57
N ASN A 38 -12.16 -25.13 6.08
CA ASN A 38 -12.08 -26.57 6.35
C ASN A 38 -10.63 -26.97 6.69
N PRO A 39 -10.06 -26.46 7.78
CA PRO A 39 -8.67 -26.76 8.12
C PRO A 39 -8.48 -28.24 8.46
N GLY A 40 -7.57 -28.92 7.75
CA GLY A 40 -7.24 -30.33 7.98
C GLY A 40 -8.16 -31.35 7.32
N ASP A 41 -9.14 -30.93 6.52
CA ASP A 41 -10.01 -31.86 5.74
C ASP A 41 -9.40 -32.17 4.36
N GLU A 42 -8.75 -33.32 4.23
CA GLU A 42 -8.14 -33.79 2.97
C GLU A 42 -9.18 -33.98 1.84
N THR A 43 -10.42 -34.30 2.19
CA THR A 43 -11.49 -34.47 1.19
C THR A 43 -11.95 -33.12 0.65
N ALA A 44 -12.01 -32.10 1.47
CA ALA A 44 -12.28 -30.72 1.06
C ALA A 44 -11.15 -30.19 0.20
N ALA A 45 -9.89 -30.44 0.58
CA ALA A 45 -8.71 -30.01 -0.18
C ALA A 45 -8.68 -30.67 -1.58
N THR A 46 -9.03 -31.96 -1.69
CA THR A 46 -9.11 -32.68 -2.98
C THR A 46 -10.19 -32.07 -3.87
N LYS A 47 -11.40 -31.84 -3.34
CA LYS A 47 -12.51 -31.25 -4.09
C LYS A 47 -12.22 -29.79 -4.50
N PHE A 48 -11.51 -29.05 -3.68
CA PHE A 48 -11.07 -27.70 -4.03
C PHE A 48 -10.09 -27.71 -5.20
N ARG A 49 -9.13 -28.66 -5.18
CA ARG A 49 -8.15 -28.85 -6.26
C ARG A 49 -8.82 -29.21 -7.57
N GLU A 50 -9.73 -30.23 -7.54
CA GLU A 50 -10.49 -30.63 -8.72
C GLU A 50 -11.35 -29.51 -9.31
N ALA A 51 -12.03 -28.73 -8.46
CA ALA A 51 -12.81 -27.58 -8.90
C ALA A 51 -11.94 -26.46 -9.50
N SER A 52 -10.74 -26.24 -8.97
CA SER A 52 -9.79 -25.25 -9.48
C SER A 52 -9.19 -25.66 -10.82
N GLU A 53 -8.85 -26.95 -10.99
CA GLU A 53 -8.40 -27.52 -12.26
C GLU A 53 -9.49 -27.42 -13.33
N ALA A 54 -10.71 -27.80 -13.01
CA ALA A 54 -11.86 -27.71 -13.91
C ALA A 54 -12.13 -26.25 -14.36
N TYR A 55 -12.08 -25.32 -13.42
CA TYR A 55 -12.26 -23.89 -13.73
C TYR A 55 -11.13 -23.34 -14.62
N ALA A 56 -9.88 -23.73 -14.38
CA ALA A 56 -8.73 -23.28 -15.17
C ALA A 56 -8.82 -23.71 -16.65
N VAL A 57 -9.45 -24.84 -16.91
CA VAL A 57 -9.67 -25.34 -18.29
C VAL A 57 -10.94 -24.75 -18.91
N LEU A 58 -12.05 -24.76 -18.19
CA LEU A 58 -13.34 -24.36 -18.75
C LEU A 58 -13.56 -22.83 -18.84
N SER A 59 -12.78 -22.04 -18.11
CA SER A 59 -12.86 -20.58 -18.18
C SER A 59 -12.14 -19.95 -19.38
N ASP A 60 -11.27 -20.70 -20.04
CA ASP A 60 -10.53 -20.26 -21.23
C ASP A 60 -11.19 -20.87 -22.48
N PRO A 61 -11.65 -20.06 -23.45
CA PRO A 61 -12.34 -20.54 -24.65
C PRO A 61 -11.52 -21.53 -25.48
N ASP A 62 -10.21 -21.38 -25.56
CA ASP A 62 -9.34 -22.22 -26.37
C ASP A 62 -9.07 -23.56 -25.66
N LYS A 63 -8.86 -23.53 -24.34
CA LYS A 63 -8.70 -24.74 -23.53
C LYS A 63 -9.99 -25.55 -23.45
N ARG A 64 -11.13 -24.86 -23.32
CA ARG A 64 -12.45 -25.49 -23.33
C ARG A 64 -12.70 -26.21 -24.64
N LYS A 65 -12.41 -25.60 -25.79
CA LYS A 65 -12.51 -26.27 -27.09
C LYS A 65 -11.62 -27.51 -27.20
N ALA A 66 -10.38 -27.41 -26.70
CA ALA A 66 -9.47 -28.53 -26.66
C ALA A 66 -9.99 -29.66 -25.76
N TYR A 67 -10.56 -29.32 -24.61
CA TYR A 67 -11.19 -30.28 -23.70
C TYR A 67 -12.42 -30.92 -24.30
N ASP A 68 -13.30 -30.16 -24.94
CA ASP A 68 -14.52 -30.63 -25.58
C ASP A 68 -14.21 -31.61 -26.75
N THR A 69 -13.03 -31.43 -27.39
CA THR A 69 -12.64 -32.28 -28.54
C THR A 69 -11.88 -33.51 -28.10
N TYR A 70 -10.98 -33.44 -27.16
CA TYR A 70 -10.02 -34.49 -26.78
C TYR A 70 -10.14 -34.96 -25.34
N GLY A 71 -11.05 -34.40 -24.54
CA GLY A 71 -11.20 -34.73 -23.11
C GLY A 71 -9.93 -34.42 -22.31
N HIS A 72 -9.69 -35.19 -21.24
CA HIS A 72 -8.50 -35.06 -20.41
C HIS A 72 -7.18 -35.34 -21.17
N ALA A 73 -7.23 -36.12 -22.26
CA ALA A 73 -6.05 -36.38 -23.07
C ALA A 73 -5.44 -35.12 -23.73
N ALA A 74 -6.20 -34.03 -23.85
CA ALA A 74 -5.70 -32.76 -24.35
C ALA A 74 -4.63 -32.12 -23.44
N PHE A 75 -4.61 -32.54 -22.15
CA PHE A 75 -3.75 -31.94 -21.11
C PHE A 75 -2.76 -32.96 -20.52
N ASP A 76 -2.76 -34.21 -20.96
CA ASP A 76 -1.79 -35.21 -20.54
C ASP A 76 -0.45 -35.01 -21.26
N ALA A 77 0.63 -34.87 -20.47
CA ALA A 77 1.99 -34.64 -20.99
C ALA A 77 2.52 -35.70 -21.96
N ASN A 78 1.93 -36.88 -21.96
CA ASN A 78 2.31 -38.01 -22.85
C ASN A 78 1.45 -38.14 -24.12
N SER A 79 0.49 -37.24 -24.36
CA SER A 79 -0.34 -37.30 -25.57
C SER A 79 0.24 -36.39 -26.67
N ALA A 80 0.15 -36.88 -27.94
CA ALA A 80 0.60 -36.09 -29.10
C ALA A 80 -0.13 -34.75 -29.25
N ALA A 81 -1.32 -34.61 -28.67
CA ALA A 81 -2.10 -33.37 -28.62
C ALA A 81 -1.59 -32.40 -27.55
N GLY A 82 -1.07 -32.86 -26.42
CA GLY A 82 -0.49 -32.06 -25.35
C GLY A 82 0.86 -31.41 -25.74
N ALA A 83 1.66 -32.12 -26.55
CA ALA A 83 2.97 -31.62 -26.99
C ALA A 83 2.89 -30.46 -27.98
N SER A 84 1.79 -30.35 -28.76
CA SER A 84 1.61 -29.27 -29.75
C SER A 84 1.01 -27.97 -29.17
N SER A 85 0.37 -28.06 -27.99
CA SER A 85 -0.34 -26.92 -27.36
C SER A 85 0.53 -26.09 -26.40
N GLY A 86 1.83 -26.40 -26.24
CA GLY A 86 2.72 -25.66 -25.35
C GLY A 86 2.40 -25.78 -23.84
N PHE A 87 1.57 -26.74 -23.44
CA PHE A 87 1.09 -26.92 -22.06
C PHE A 87 1.68 -28.14 -21.36
N GLY A 88 2.64 -28.82 -22.02
CA GLY A 88 3.34 -29.97 -21.47
C GLY A 88 4.36 -29.55 -20.40
N GLY A 89 3.97 -29.59 -19.14
CA GLY A 89 4.96 -29.40 -18.08
C GLY A 89 4.46 -28.98 -16.72
N PHE A 90 3.17 -28.93 -16.45
CA PHE A 90 2.69 -28.72 -15.10
C PHE A 90 2.37 -30.06 -14.41
N ASP A 91 3.39 -30.62 -13.77
CA ASP A 91 3.22 -31.73 -12.83
C ASP A 91 2.69 -31.18 -11.49
N PHE A 92 1.39 -31.35 -11.29
CA PHE A 92 0.69 -30.92 -10.07
C PHE A 92 0.94 -31.85 -8.87
N SER A 93 1.76 -32.88 -9.01
CA SER A 93 1.86 -33.94 -8.00
C SER A 93 2.84 -33.66 -6.87
N GLY A 94 3.58 -32.54 -6.92
CA GLY A 94 4.63 -32.24 -5.95
C GLY A 94 4.73 -30.80 -5.45
N MET A 95 3.86 -29.87 -5.87
CA MET A 95 3.90 -28.46 -5.44
C MET A 95 2.93 -28.19 -4.30
N ASP A 96 3.40 -27.40 -3.34
CA ASP A 96 2.61 -26.94 -2.19
C ASP A 96 1.45 -26.03 -2.67
N MET A 97 0.26 -26.21 -2.08
CA MET A 97 -0.99 -25.53 -2.48
C MET A 97 -0.88 -23.99 -2.43
N SER A 98 0.04 -23.47 -1.60
CA SER A 98 0.35 -22.04 -1.46
C SER A 98 1.06 -21.46 -2.69
N ASP A 99 1.94 -22.24 -3.32
CA ASP A 99 2.72 -21.80 -4.48
C ASP A 99 1.87 -21.76 -5.74
N ILE A 100 0.99 -22.76 -5.92
CA ILE A 100 0.04 -22.81 -7.05
C ILE A 100 -0.97 -21.65 -6.95
N PHE A 101 -1.44 -21.35 -5.74
CA PHE A 101 -2.38 -20.26 -5.51
C PHE A 101 -1.74 -18.89 -5.72
N SER A 102 -0.48 -18.69 -5.27
CA SER A 102 0.23 -17.42 -5.43
C SER A 102 0.63 -17.15 -6.88
N GLU A 103 0.99 -18.17 -7.66
CA GLU A 103 1.38 -18.01 -9.06
C GLU A 103 0.17 -17.83 -9.97
N PHE A 104 -0.95 -18.48 -9.67
CA PHE A 104 -2.17 -18.40 -10.47
C PHE A 104 -3.12 -17.27 -10.05
N PHE A 105 -3.24 -16.97 -8.74
CA PHE A 105 -4.10 -15.91 -8.19
C PHE A 105 -3.38 -14.66 -7.71
N GLY A 106 -2.12 -14.77 -7.28
CA GLY A 106 -1.35 -13.61 -6.77
C GLY A 106 -0.76 -12.71 -7.84
N GLY A 107 -0.65 -13.18 -9.07
CA GLY A 107 0.05 -12.50 -10.15
C GLY A 107 -0.79 -11.85 -11.25
N GLY A 108 -2.13 -11.64 -11.12
CA GLY A 108 -2.74 -10.93 -12.22
C GLY A 108 -4.22 -11.08 -12.55
N PHE A 109 -5.08 -11.45 -11.62
CA PHE A 109 -6.53 -11.51 -11.91
C PHE A 109 -7.28 -10.18 -11.73
N SER A 110 -6.56 -9.05 -11.67
CA SER A 110 -7.18 -7.73 -11.72
C SER A 110 -6.98 -7.08 -13.10
N GLY A 111 -7.83 -7.45 -14.04
CA GLY A 111 -8.04 -6.68 -15.26
C GLY A 111 -7.23 -7.08 -16.48
N GLY A 112 -7.78 -7.94 -17.33
CA GLY A 112 -7.60 -7.87 -18.79
C GLY A 112 -6.44 -8.63 -19.39
N GLY A 113 -6.73 -9.78 -20.05
CA GLY A 113 -6.01 -10.23 -21.23
C GLY A 113 -4.77 -11.10 -21.01
N PHE A 114 -4.99 -12.39 -20.81
CA PHE A 114 -3.96 -13.40 -21.04
C PHE A 114 -3.72 -13.54 -22.55
N SER A 115 -2.83 -12.70 -23.08
CA SER A 115 -2.29 -12.86 -24.43
C SER A 115 -0.89 -13.43 -24.34
N GLY A 116 -0.74 -14.64 -24.85
CA GLY A 116 0.42 -15.41 -25.23
C GLY A 116 1.82 -14.89 -24.89
N GLY A 117 2.68 -15.82 -24.51
CA GLY A 117 4.11 -15.69 -24.23
C GLY A 117 4.79 -14.46 -24.81
N ARG A 118 4.82 -13.37 -24.06
CA ARG A 118 5.66 -12.23 -24.41
C ARG A 118 7.02 -12.41 -23.76
N THR A 119 7.89 -13.02 -24.53
CA THR A 119 9.31 -12.72 -24.52
C THR A 119 9.53 -11.32 -23.95
N TYR A 120 10.35 -11.21 -22.91
CA TYR A 120 10.89 -9.98 -22.37
C TYR A 120 11.70 -9.20 -23.43
N GLY A 121 11.01 -8.71 -24.45
CA GLY A 121 11.46 -7.70 -25.35
C GLY A 121 10.70 -6.43 -25.02
N ARG A 122 11.02 -5.74 -23.91
CA ARG A 122 10.61 -4.35 -23.73
C ARG A 122 10.98 -3.64 -25.02
N ARG A 123 9.98 -3.22 -25.80
CA ARG A 123 10.23 -2.35 -26.94
C ARG A 123 10.88 -1.09 -26.36
N ALA A 124 12.16 -0.88 -26.64
CA ALA A 124 12.99 0.21 -26.10
C ALA A 124 12.39 1.62 -26.29
N ASN A 125 11.37 1.75 -27.13
CA ASN A 125 10.71 3.01 -27.47
C ASN A 125 9.27 3.16 -26.94
N MET A 126 8.82 2.31 -25.99
CA MET A 126 7.49 2.54 -25.40
C MET A 126 7.54 3.72 -24.41
N PRO A 127 6.46 4.54 -24.36
CA PRO A 127 6.32 5.58 -23.34
C PRO A 127 6.40 4.97 -21.95
N GLU A 128 7.34 5.43 -21.13
CA GLU A 128 7.50 4.98 -19.75
C GLU A 128 7.13 6.13 -18.80
N LYS A 129 6.36 5.81 -17.77
CA LYS A 129 6.05 6.77 -16.68
C LYS A 129 7.34 7.15 -15.96
N GLY A 130 7.48 8.43 -15.62
CA GLY A 130 8.59 8.95 -14.84
C GLY A 130 8.61 8.42 -13.41
N ASP A 131 9.76 8.56 -12.76
CA ASP A 131 9.96 8.13 -11.38
C ASP A 131 9.15 8.99 -10.40
N ASN A 132 8.64 8.36 -9.35
CA ASN A 132 7.99 9.07 -8.27
C ASN A 132 9.05 9.70 -7.36
N ILE A 133 8.78 10.92 -6.90
CA ILE A 133 9.62 11.63 -5.93
C ILE A 133 8.99 11.50 -4.55
N ARG A 134 9.79 11.13 -3.54
CA ARG A 134 9.38 11.09 -2.14
C ARG A 134 10.07 12.20 -1.38
N VAL A 135 9.29 12.95 -0.59
CA VAL A 135 9.76 14.04 0.25
C VAL A 135 9.12 13.94 1.62
N GLY A 136 9.94 13.89 2.67
CA GLY A 136 9.47 13.96 4.05
C GLY A 136 9.23 15.39 4.50
N ILE A 137 8.11 15.62 5.19
CA ILE A 137 7.82 16.89 5.85
C ILE A 137 7.45 16.67 7.31
N ARG A 138 8.02 17.47 8.20
CA ARG A 138 7.65 17.43 9.62
C ARG A 138 6.68 18.55 9.92
N ILE A 139 5.60 18.21 10.65
CA ILE A 139 4.59 19.14 11.12
C ILE A 139 4.39 18.99 12.63
N SER A 140 3.87 20.03 13.27
CA SER A 140 3.48 19.96 14.68
C SER A 140 2.15 19.20 14.85
N PHE A 141 1.88 18.77 16.07
CA PHE A 141 0.62 18.12 16.44
C PHE A 141 -0.60 19.00 16.12
N ASP A 142 -0.53 20.30 16.45
CA ASP A 142 -1.61 21.25 16.17
C ASP A 142 -1.83 21.46 14.67
N GLU A 143 -0.75 21.52 13.88
CA GLU A 143 -0.83 21.60 12.42
C GLU A 143 -1.49 20.35 11.82
N ALA A 144 -1.19 19.17 12.39
CA ALA A 144 -1.82 17.92 11.94
C ALA A 144 -3.33 17.87 12.19
N ILE A 145 -3.79 18.48 13.31
CA ILE A 145 -5.21 18.53 13.66
C ILE A 145 -5.96 19.56 12.83
N LYS A 146 -5.39 20.76 12.68
CA LYS A 146 -6.06 21.91 12.03
C LYS A 146 -5.90 21.90 10.51
N GLY A 147 -4.91 21.14 10.02
CA GLY A 147 -4.42 21.26 8.65
C GLY A 147 -3.54 22.49 8.45
N VAL A 148 -2.65 22.43 7.48
CA VAL A 148 -1.72 23.52 7.19
C VAL A 148 -1.31 23.51 5.73
N LYS A 149 -0.98 24.68 5.19
CA LYS A 149 -0.32 24.82 3.90
C LYS A 149 1.15 25.10 4.13
N LYS A 150 2.03 24.27 3.58
CA LYS A 150 3.48 24.45 3.69
C LYS A 150 4.15 24.48 2.33
N ASN A 151 5.15 25.36 2.22
CA ASN A 151 6.00 25.43 1.05
C ASN A 151 7.16 24.47 1.22
N ILE A 152 7.31 23.52 0.28
CA ILE A 152 8.43 22.60 0.24
C ILE A 152 9.31 22.87 -0.97
N LYS A 153 10.63 22.77 -0.79
CA LYS A 153 11.60 22.79 -1.89
C LYS A 153 11.85 21.36 -2.34
N ILE A 154 11.59 21.08 -3.59
CA ILE A 154 11.83 19.77 -4.19
C ILE A 154 12.86 19.89 -5.31
N ARG A 155 13.72 18.88 -5.39
CA ARG A 155 14.61 18.67 -6.55
C ARG A 155 13.95 17.66 -7.45
N TYR A 156 13.73 18.02 -8.69
CA TYR A 156 13.13 17.16 -9.68
C TYR A 156 13.76 17.41 -11.06
N LYS A 157 13.58 16.45 -11.94
CA LYS A 157 14.02 16.59 -13.31
C LYS A 157 12.95 17.33 -14.11
N GLU A 158 13.37 18.33 -14.87
CA GLU A 158 12.53 19.04 -15.84
C GLU A 158 13.01 18.69 -17.26
N THR A 159 12.08 18.50 -18.17
CA THR A 159 12.41 18.25 -19.57
C THR A 159 13.23 19.41 -20.11
N CYS A 160 14.37 19.12 -20.68
CA CYS A 160 15.25 20.15 -21.26
C CYS A 160 14.52 20.91 -22.36
N LYS A 161 14.38 22.22 -22.18
CA LYS A 161 13.67 23.10 -23.12
C LYS A 161 14.36 23.20 -24.46
N THR A 162 15.68 23.10 -24.49
CA THR A 162 16.51 23.24 -25.67
C THR A 162 16.35 22.06 -26.64
N CYS A 163 16.26 20.84 -26.11
CA CYS A 163 16.12 19.63 -26.95
C CYS A 163 14.75 18.93 -26.79
N ASN A 164 13.81 19.51 -26.04
CA ASN A 164 12.48 18.95 -25.78
C ASN A 164 12.51 17.47 -25.33
N GLY A 165 13.51 17.12 -24.51
CA GLY A 165 13.66 15.77 -23.97
C GLY A 165 14.37 14.78 -24.89
N SER A 166 14.76 15.14 -26.10
CA SER A 166 15.47 14.25 -27.01
C SER A 166 16.91 13.95 -26.55
N GLY A 167 17.56 14.86 -25.84
CA GLY A 167 18.97 14.79 -25.49
C GLY A 167 19.90 15.08 -26.66
N ALA A 168 19.40 15.17 -27.90
CA ALA A 168 20.16 15.52 -29.10
C ALA A 168 20.23 17.04 -29.27
N LYS A 169 21.28 17.52 -29.90
CA LYS A 169 21.42 18.94 -30.27
C LYS A 169 20.27 19.39 -31.15
N PRO A 170 19.71 20.59 -31.00
CA PRO A 170 18.67 21.12 -31.86
C PRO A 170 19.06 21.01 -33.36
N GLY A 171 18.15 20.48 -34.15
CA GLY A 171 18.41 20.19 -35.59
C GLY A 171 19.05 18.83 -35.87
N THR A 172 19.36 18.04 -34.85
CA THR A 172 19.81 16.65 -35.01
C THR A 172 18.82 15.69 -34.33
N GLU A 173 18.72 14.47 -34.86
CA GLU A 173 17.82 13.44 -34.35
C GLU A 173 18.59 12.26 -33.73
N LYS A 174 17.88 11.53 -32.87
CA LYS A 174 18.37 10.23 -32.41
C LYS A 174 18.38 9.25 -33.57
N THR A 175 19.50 8.56 -33.80
CA THR A 175 19.61 7.49 -34.79
C THR A 175 19.38 6.14 -34.12
N THR A 176 18.74 5.23 -34.83
CA THR A 176 18.57 3.84 -34.34
C THR A 176 19.95 3.23 -34.09
N CYS A 177 20.12 2.57 -32.96
CA CYS A 177 21.39 1.93 -32.61
C CYS A 177 21.71 0.82 -33.63
N PRO A 178 22.85 0.88 -34.34
CA PRO A 178 23.17 -0.08 -35.38
C PRO A 178 23.44 -1.49 -34.83
N ARG A 179 23.87 -1.58 -33.55
CA ARG A 179 24.23 -2.86 -32.94
C ARG A 179 23.01 -3.70 -32.51
N CYS A 180 21.95 -3.08 -32.06
CA CYS A 180 20.73 -3.78 -31.62
C CYS A 180 19.51 -3.50 -32.53
N ASN A 181 19.66 -2.72 -33.59
CA ASN A 181 18.60 -2.31 -34.52
C ASN A 181 17.34 -1.80 -33.80
N GLY A 182 17.55 -1.00 -32.73
CA GLY A 182 16.46 -0.43 -31.94
C GLY A 182 15.93 -1.30 -30.80
N ALA A 183 16.36 -2.56 -30.66
CA ALA A 183 15.87 -3.48 -29.66
C ALA A 183 16.34 -3.15 -28.23
N GLY A 184 17.40 -2.37 -28.05
CA GLY A 184 18.01 -2.06 -26.77
C GLY A 184 18.76 -3.22 -26.11
N GLN A 185 18.65 -4.42 -26.66
CA GLN A 185 19.25 -5.65 -26.15
C GLN A 185 19.95 -6.41 -27.28
N VAL A 186 20.97 -7.16 -26.92
CA VAL A 186 21.69 -8.05 -27.87
C VAL A 186 21.66 -9.48 -27.30
N ARG A 187 21.53 -10.45 -28.19
CA ARG A 187 21.63 -11.86 -27.86
C ARG A 187 23.09 -12.27 -28.01
N MET A 188 23.68 -12.74 -26.92
CA MET A 188 25.01 -13.33 -26.91
C MET A 188 24.85 -14.83 -26.75
N THR A 189 25.42 -15.59 -27.71
CA THR A 189 25.50 -17.05 -27.61
C THR A 189 26.83 -17.39 -26.96
N GLN A 190 26.80 -18.01 -25.79
CA GLN A 190 27.99 -18.45 -25.08
C GLN A 190 28.03 -19.97 -25.05
N GLN A 191 29.14 -20.54 -25.46
CA GLN A 191 29.35 -21.96 -25.43
C GLN A 191 29.72 -22.37 -23.98
N SER A 192 28.89 -23.22 -23.39
CA SER A 192 29.08 -23.81 -22.07
C SER A 192 29.40 -25.30 -22.21
N LEU A 193 30.00 -25.91 -21.18
CA LEU A 193 30.23 -27.34 -21.11
C LEU A 193 29.00 -28.23 -21.31
N PHE A 194 27.80 -27.62 -21.15
CA PHE A 194 26.49 -28.27 -21.26
C PHE A 194 25.70 -27.86 -22.54
N GLY A 195 26.35 -27.17 -23.50
CA GLY A 195 25.71 -26.73 -24.74
C GLY A 195 25.76 -25.21 -24.97
N MET A 196 25.08 -24.75 -26.03
CA MET A 196 24.99 -23.33 -26.36
C MET A 196 23.91 -22.65 -25.51
N ILE A 197 24.30 -21.71 -24.65
CA ILE A 197 23.37 -20.88 -23.88
C ILE A 197 23.21 -19.54 -24.57
N GLN A 198 21.98 -19.16 -24.94
CA GLN A 198 21.66 -17.82 -25.43
C GLN A 198 21.30 -16.93 -24.26
N GLN A 199 22.12 -15.92 -23.99
CA GLN A 199 21.87 -14.91 -22.97
C GLN A 199 21.50 -13.58 -23.63
N VAL A 200 20.39 -12.97 -23.17
CA VAL A 200 19.99 -11.64 -23.61
C VAL A 200 20.62 -10.62 -22.67
N THR A 201 21.45 -9.74 -23.18
CA THR A 201 22.10 -8.69 -22.41
C THR A 201 21.76 -7.31 -22.94
N THR A 202 21.82 -6.29 -22.06
CA THR A 202 21.63 -4.90 -22.47
C THR A 202 22.67 -4.52 -23.52
N CYS A 203 22.24 -3.85 -24.60
CA CYS A 203 23.16 -3.42 -25.67
C CYS A 203 24.22 -2.47 -25.10
N PRO A 204 25.50 -2.77 -25.20
CA PRO A 204 26.57 -1.96 -24.63
C PRO A 204 26.78 -0.61 -25.32
N GLU A 205 26.25 -0.42 -26.54
CA GLU A 205 26.38 0.82 -27.28
C GLU A 205 25.31 1.84 -26.95
N CYS A 206 24.05 1.41 -26.85
CA CYS A 206 22.93 2.28 -26.51
C CYS A 206 22.45 2.17 -25.06
N HIS A 207 23.05 1.29 -24.25
CA HIS A 207 22.69 1.06 -22.86
C HIS A 207 21.19 0.85 -22.62
N GLY A 208 20.55 0.11 -23.52
CA GLY A 208 19.13 -0.23 -23.41
C GLY A 208 18.17 0.75 -24.09
N THR A 209 18.62 1.92 -24.54
CA THR A 209 17.75 2.95 -25.13
C THR A 209 17.28 2.64 -26.56
N GLY A 210 17.95 1.72 -27.26
CA GLY A 210 17.67 1.38 -28.65
C GLY A 210 18.10 2.47 -29.65
N SER A 211 18.57 3.64 -29.21
CA SER A 211 18.98 4.75 -30.03
C SER A 211 20.31 5.36 -29.57
N VAL A 212 21.04 5.98 -30.46
CA VAL A 212 22.32 6.65 -30.22
C VAL A 212 22.21 8.11 -30.60
N ILE A 213 22.80 8.99 -29.81
CA ILE A 213 22.86 10.43 -30.06
C ILE A 213 24.25 10.76 -30.56
N LYS A 214 24.38 11.19 -31.80
CA LYS A 214 25.67 11.59 -32.42
C LYS A 214 26.16 12.91 -31.83
N GLU A 215 25.30 13.93 -31.79
CA GLU A 215 25.58 15.23 -31.18
C GLU A 215 24.70 15.46 -29.99
N LYS A 216 25.31 15.56 -28.81
CA LYS A 216 24.61 15.77 -27.55
C LYS A 216 24.17 17.22 -27.39
N CYS A 217 22.98 17.44 -26.83
CA CYS A 217 22.53 18.78 -26.42
C CYS A 217 23.50 19.38 -25.39
N SER A 218 23.89 20.66 -25.59
CA SER A 218 24.82 21.39 -24.74
C SER A 218 24.31 21.51 -23.29
N ASP A 219 23.03 21.76 -23.12
CA ASP A 219 22.43 22.09 -21.84
C ASP A 219 22.22 20.86 -20.94
N CYS A 220 21.68 19.78 -21.49
CA CYS A 220 21.44 18.55 -20.74
C CYS A 220 22.50 17.47 -20.94
N LYS A 221 23.53 17.71 -21.79
CA LYS A 221 24.66 16.80 -22.06
C LYS A 221 24.22 15.41 -22.51
N GLY A 222 23.08 15.32 -23.21
CA GLY A 222 22.50 14.07 -23.71
C GLY A 222 21.46 13.43 -22.80
N ALA A 223 21.23 13.94 -21.59
CA ALA A 223 20.28 13.35 -20.63
C ALA A 223 18.82 13.57 -21.03
N GLY A 224 18.50 14.64 -21.78
CA GLY A 224 17.13 15.02 -22.12
C GLY A 224 16.38 15.77 -21.03
N TYR A 225 16.94 15.89 -19.82
CA TYR A 225 16.37 16.60 -18.67
C TYR A 225 17.44 17.35 -17.89
N ILE A 226 17.00 18.36 -17.13
CA ILE A 226 17.84 19.22 -16.27
C ILE A 226 17.32 19.09 -14.85
N ASN A 227 18.21 18.98 -13.88
CA ASN A 227 17.85 19.00 -12.45
C ASN A 227 17.50 20.43 -12.06
N THR A 228 16.30 20.65 -11.55
CA THR A 228 15.77 21.94 -11.14
C THR A 228 15.21 21.87 -9.73
N GLU A 229 15.36 22.96 -8.99
CA GLU A 229 14.70 23.11 -7.69
C GLU A 229 13.43 23.95 -7.86
N LYS A 230 12.34 23.50 -7.28
CA LYS A 230 11.06 24.22 -7.29
C LYS A 230 10.47 24.24 -5.90
N THR A 231 10.01 25.42 -5.50
CA THR A 231 9.18 25.54 -4.30
C THR A 231 7.73 25.29 -4.67
N MET A 232 7.09 24.38 -3.96
CA MET A 232 5.69 24.04 -4.18
C MET A 232 4.92 24.14 -2.86
N GLU A 233 3.74 24.75 -2.92
CA GLU A 233 2.80 24.74 -1.81
C GLU A 233 2.06 23.40 -1.76
N ILE A 234 2.11 22.76 -0.60
CA ILE A 234 1.40 21.53 -0.30
C ILE A 234 0.37 21.82 0.79
N SER A 235 -0.88 21.52 0.48
CA SER A 235 -1.98 21.59 1.45
C SER A 235 -2.05 20.24 2.19
N ILE A 236 -1.84 20.28 3.49
CA ILE A 236 -1.95 19.13 4.39
C ILE A 236 -3.34 19.19 5.01
N PRO A 237 -4.18 18.17 4.78
CA PRO A 237 -5.53 18.15 5.32
C PRO A 237 -5.54 18.02 6.84
N ALA A 238 -6.58 18.55 7.46
CA ALA A 238 -6.83 18.38 8.89
C ALA A 238 -7.08 16.91 9.22
N GLY A 239 -6.52 16.46 10.33
CA GLY A 239 -6.68 15.09 10.79
C GLY A 239 -5.67 14.08 10.24
N ILE A 240 -4.69 14.51 9.47
CA ILE A 240 -3.63 13.63 8.96
C ILE A 240 -2.90 12.93 10.12
N ASP A 241 -2.53 11.65 9.92
CA ASP A 241 -1.81 10.88 10.92
C ASP A 241 -0.31 10.80 10.61
N ASP A 242 0.48 10.43 11.62
CA ASP A 242 1.91 10.20 11.45
C ASP A 242 2.18 9.09 10.43
N GLY A 243 3.20 9.25 9.59
CA GLY A 243 3.57 8.29 8.54
C GLY A 243 2.64 8.27 7.32
N GLN A 244 1.59 9.09 7.27
CA GLN A 244 0.73 9.15 6.08
C GLN A 244 1.38 9.94 4.94
N ALA A 245 1.11 9.50 3.70
CA ALA A 245 1.63 10.12 2.50
C ALA A 245 0.53 10.82 1.69
N ILE A 246 0.80 12.06 1.29
CA ILE A 246 -0.05 12.83 0.38
C ILE A 246 0.52 12.65 -1.03
N ARG A 247 -0.32 12.15 -1.95
CA ARG A 247 0.04 11.98 -3.35
C ARG A 247 -0.40 13.18 -4.18
N ARG A 248 0.54 13.76 -4.92
CA ARG A 248 0.28 14.77 -5.95
C ARG A 248 0.63 14.19 -7.32
N SER A 249 -0.38 13.95 -8.12
CA SER A 249 -0.22 13.39 -9.47
C SER A 249 0.58 14.33 -10.37
N GLY A 250 1.49 13.76 -11.17
CA GLY A 250 2.33 14.52 -12.12
C GLY A 250 3.38 15.43 -11.48
N GLY A 251 3.60 15.33 -10.17
CA GLY A 251 4.61 16.10 -9.44
C GLY A 251 6.02 15.47 -9.42
N GLY A 252 6.17 14.27 -10.00
CA GLY A 252 7.43 13.53 -10.05
C GLY A 252 8.31 13.86 -11.26
N ASP A 253 9.29 13.00 -11.54
CA ASP A 253 10.20 13.14 -12.68
C ASP A 253 9.47 12.96 -14.03
N PRO A 254 9.96 13.54 -15.11
CA PRO A 254 9.40 13.37 -16.45
C PRO A 254 9.52 11.92 -16.90
N GLY A 255 8.52 11.44 -17.63
CA GLY A 255 8.54 10.14 -18.26
C GLY A 255 9.55 10.07 -19.41
N ARG A 256 9.91 8.85 -19.78
CA ARG A 256 10.77 8.58 -20.95
C ARG A 256 9.91 8.35 -22.18
N ASN A 257 10.48 8.64 -23.34
CA ASN A 257 9.83 8.41 -24.65
C ASN A 257 8.40 8.99 -24.75
N GLY A 258 8.17 10.19 -24.18
CA GLY A 258 6.86 10.83 -24.18
C GLY A 258 5.88 10.26 -23.14
N GLY A 259 6.34 9.44 -22.21
CA GLY A 259 5.52 8.95 -21.10
C GLY A 259 5.09 10.03 -20.11
N PRO A 260 4.04 9.78 -19.31
CA PRO A 260 3.57 10.73 -18.32
C PRO A 260 4.59 10.91 -17.18
N ARG A 261 4.51 12.05 -16.51
CA ARG A 261 5.33 12.31 -15.31
C ARG A 261 4.97 11.33 -14.18
N GLY A 262 5.94 11.06 -13.32
CA GLY A 262 5.71 10.39 -12.04
C GLY A 262 4.89 11.24 -11.08
N ASP A 263 4.69 10.75 -9.87
CA ASP A 263 3.94 11.42 -8.82
C ASP A 263 4.89 11.93 -7.72
N LEU A 264 4.47 12.99 -7.04
CA LEU A 264 5.13 13.44 -5.81
C LEU A 264 4.39 12.83 -4.62
N LEU A 265 5.12 12.11 -3.78
CA LEU A 265 4.66 11.53 -2.52
C LEU A 265 5.26 12.34 -1.38
N VAL A 266 4.42 13.03 -0.63
CA VAL A 266 4.83 13.82 0.54
C VAL A 266 4.50 13.02 1.79
N GLU A 267 5.52 12.44 2.43
CA GLU A 267 5.40 11.69 3.67
C GLU A 267 5.37 12.67 4.84
N VAL A 268 4.31 12.60 5.63
CA VAL A 268 4.10 13.51 6.76
C VAL A 268 4.56 12.84 8.04
N SER A 269 5.46 13.50 8.77
CA SER A 269 5.86 13.10 10.12
C SER A 269 5.31 14.11 11.11
N VAL A 270 4.54 13.64 12.10
CA VAL A 270 3.93 14.47 13.13
C VAL A 270 4.79 14.43 14.38
N SER A 271 5.17 15.61 14.89
CA SER A 271 5.92 15.72 16.13
C SER A 271 5.04 15.42 17.34
N ASP A 272 5.59 14.69 18.32
CA ASP A 272 4.92 14.45 19.58
C ASP A 272 4.54 15.74 20.30
N HIS A 273 3.41 15.70 21.00
CA HIS A 273 2.98 16.80 21.84
C HIS A 273 3.22 16.49 23.33
N PRO A 274 3.74 17.42 24.15
CA PRO A 274 4.10 17.13 25.55
C PRO A 274 2.89 16.77 26.44
N PHE A 275 1.69 17.23 26.08
CA PHE A 275 0.49 17.02 26.90
C PHE A 275 -0.55 16.12 26.26
N PHE A 276 -0.57 16.02 24.94
CA PHE A 276 -1.58 15.28 24.21
C PHE A 276 -1.00 14.00 23.59
N LYS A 277 -1.72 12.91 23.75
CA LYS A 277 -1.45 11.66 23.02
C LYS A 277 -2.60 11.37 22.07
N ARG A 278 -2.31 11.06 20.82
CA ARG A 278 -3.31 10.73 19.83
C ARG A 278 -3.44 9.21 19.69
N GLN A 279 -4.68 8.72 19.59
CA GLN A 279 -5.00 7.36 19.19
C GLN A 279 -6.15 7.39 18.17
N GLY A 280 -5.83 7.21 16.90
CA GLY A 280 -6.78 7.40 15.81
C GLY A 280 -7.34 8.82 15.77
N ILE A 281 -8.65 8.98 15.92
CA ILE A 281 -9.31 10.30 15.97
C ILE A 281 -9.46 10.85 17.39
N ASN A 282 -9.10 10.08 18.42
CA ASN A 282 -9.24 10.50 19.81
C ASN A 282 -7.93 11.08 20.37
N ILE A 283 -8.08 12.00 21.32
CA ILE A 283 -6.99 12.62 22.06
C ILE A 283 -7.06 12.20 23.51
N TYR A 284 -5.93 11.99 24.12
CA TYR A 284 -5.79 11.63 25.54
C TYR A 284 -4.86 12.64 26.22
N SER A 285 -5.26 13.09 27.40
CA SER A 285 -4.42 13.93 28.26
C SER A 285 -4.60 13.53 29.72
N THR A 286 -3.65 13.94 30.54
CA THR A 286 -3.71 13.79 31.99
C THR A 286 -3.73 15.19 32.61
N GLU A 287 -4.65 15.40 33.53
CA GLU A 287 -4.79 16.68 34.24
C GLU A 287 -4.75 16.44 35.73
N ALA A 288 -3.92 17.20 36.43
CA ALA A 288 -3.79 17.13 37.89
C ALA A 288 -4.85 17.99 38.56
N ILE A 289 -5.57 17.40 39.48
CA ILE A 289 -6.55 18.09 40.34
C ILE A 289 -6.14 18.00 41.82
N SER A 290 -6.42 19.04 42.59
CA SER A 290 -6.13 19.03 44.02
C SER A 290 -7.11 18.11 44.77
N PHE A 291 -6.63 17.50 45.87
CA PHE A 291 -7.45 16.67 46.76
C PHE A 291 -8.76 17.37 47.21
N PRO A 292 -8.79 18.65 47.62
CA PRO A 292 -10.04 19.32 47.98
C PRO A 292 -11.04 19.41 46.84
N LYS A 293 -10.57 19.63 45.57
CA LYS A 293 -11.45 19.64 44.42
C LYS A 293 -11.98 18.24 44.07
N ALA A 294 -11.19 17.20 44.29
CA ALA A 294 -11.63 15.83 44.09
C ALA A 294 -12.70 15.44 45.13
N ALA A 295 -12.50 15.81 46.39
CA ALA A 295 -13.39 15.46 47.49
C ALA A 295 -14.70 16.26 47.47
N LEU A 296 -14.64 17.58 47.31
CA LEU A 296 -15.79 18.47 47.42
C LEU A 296 -16.48 18.80 46.10
N GLY A 297 -15.82 18.46 44.98
CA GLY A 297 -16.25 18.86 43.65
C GLY A 297 -15.79 20.29 43.32
N GLY A 298 -16.19 20.72 42.12
CA GLY A 298 -15.85 22.05 41.63
C GLY A 298 -15.71 22.10 40.13
N SER A 299 -14.92 23.06 39.63
CA SER A 299 -14.57 23.14 38.20
C SER A 299 -13.07 23.30 38.02
N THR A 300 -12.58 22.82 36.86
CA THR A 300 -11.21 23.04 36.45
C THR A 300 -11.17 23.35 34.95
N VAL A 301 -10.18 24.12 34.53
CA VAL A 301 -10.00 24.49 33.11
C VAL A 301 -9.04 23.50 32.48
N ILE A 302 -9.54 22.74 31.52
CA ILE A 302 -8.77 21.76 30.76
C ILE A 302 -8.28 22.39 29.45
N LYS A 303 -7.01 22.20 29.13
CA LYS A 303 -6.46 22.57 27.84
C LYS A 303 -6.95 21.55 26.79
N THR A 304 -7.51 22.04 25.70
CA THR A 304 -7.86 21.23 24.54
C THR A 304 -7.22 21.82 23.29
N VAL A 305 -7.21 21.06 22.21
CA VAL A 305 -6.67 21.50 20.91
C VAL A 305 -7.42 22.70 20.29
N ASP A 306 -8.65 22.95 20.74
CA ASP A 306 -9.46 24.10 20.31
C ASP A 306 -9.39 25.29 21.29
N GLY A 307 -8.65 25.13 22.38
CA GLY A 307 -8.58 26.11 23.45
C GLY A 307 -9.03 25.55 24.82
N PRO A 308 -9.05 26.37 25.85
CA PRO A 308 -9.43 25.94 27.19
C PRO A 308 -10.94 25.67 27.28
N VAL A 309 -11.29 24.61 28.00
CA VAL A 309 -12.68 24.22 28.27
C VAL A 309 -12.84 24.00 29.78
N GLU A 310 -13.90 24.52 30.38
CA GLU A 310 -14.24 24.28 31.77
C GLU A 310 -14.88 22.90 31.93
N LEU A 311 -14.29 22.08 32.82
CA LEU A 311 -14.79 20.77 33.20
C LEU A 311 -15.30 20.80 34.64
N LYS A 312 -16.55 20.37 34.84
CA LYS A 312 -17.13 20.16 36.15
C LYS A 312 -16.64 18.83 36.74
N ILE A 313 -16.15 18.89 37.96
CA ILE A 313 -15.67 17.74 38.76
C ILE A 313 -16.75 17.41 39.80
N ALA A 314 -17.24 16.19 39.80
CA ALA A 314 -18.19 15.73 40.78
C ALA A 314 -17.49 15.53 42.15
N ALA A 315 -18.20 15.75 43.24
CA ALA A 315 -17.68 15.43 44.56
C ALA A 315 -17.39 13.93 44.69
N GLY A 316 -16.29 13.57 45.35
CA GLY A 316 -15.84 12.18 45.47
C GLY A 316 -15.18 11.59 44.24
N THR A 317 -14.73 12.43 43.28
CA THR A 317 -13.99 11.97 42.11
C THR A 317 -12.67 11.31 42.50
N GLN A 318 -12.47 10.07 42.08
CA GLN A 318 -11.26 9.30 42.38
C GLN A 318 -10.14 9.61 41.38
N SER A 319 -8.88 9.37 41.78
CA SER A 319 -7.74 9.44 40.90
C SER A 319 -7.90 8.45 39.76
N GLU A 320 -7.35 8.79 38.59
CA GLU A 320 -7.45 8.04 37.32
C GLU A 320 -8.87 8.00 36.70
N THR A 321 -9.82 8.75 37.28
CA THR A 321 -11.13 8.92 36.66
C THR A 321 -10.98 9.55 35.27
N ARG A 322 -11.56 8.89 34.24
CA ARG A 322 -11.51 9.35 32.85
C ARG A 322 -12.81 10.05 32.45
N THR A 323 -12.69 11.30 32.04
CA THR A 323 -13.81 12.12 31.57
C THR A 323 -13.70 12.35 30.06
N ARG A 324 -14.82 12.25 29.35
CA ARG A 324 -14.89 12.43 27.89
C ARG A 324 -15.42 13.80 27.54
N LEU A 325 -14.65 14.57 26.80
CA LEU A 325 -15.05 15.82 26.15
C LEU A 325 -15.44 15.52 24.71
N ARG A 326 -16.73 15.48 24.43
CA ARG A 326 -17.27 15.10 23.11
C ARG A 326 -16.85 16.10 22.02
N GLY A 327 -16.45 15.58 20.85
CA GLY A 327 -16.11 16.39 19.67
C GLY A 327 -14.85 17.24 19.84
N LYS A 328 -14.03 17.02 20.89
CA LYS A 328 -12.77 17.74 21.15
C LYS A 328 -11.53 16.94 20.73
N GLY A 329 -11.72 15.88 19.93
CA GLY A 329 -10.63 15.09 19.34
C GLY A 329 -10.18 15.64 17.97
N VAL A 330 -9.62 14.73 17.17
CA VAL A 330 -9.09 15.01 15.82
C VAL A 330 -10.20 14.86 14.78
N PRO A 331 -10.29 15.73 13.76
CA PRO A 331 -11.22 15.53 12.66
C PRO A 331 -10.83 14.30 11.82
N SER A 332 -11.82 13.60 11.28
CA SER A 332 -11.58 12.47 10.39
C SER A 332 -11.15 12.95 9.00
N LEU A 333 -10.10 12.34 8.45
CA LEU A 333 -9.66 12.61 7.08
C LEU A 333 -10.72 12.24 6.02
N GLN A 334 -11.51 11.20 6.28
CA GLN A 334 -12.53 10.72 5.33
C GLN A 334 -13.79 11.57 5.38
N ASN A 335 -14.16 12.07 6.56
CA ASN A 335 -15.34 12.91 6.76
C ASN A 335 -15.00 14.04 7.74
N PRO A 336 -14.72 15.25 7.25
CA PRO A 336 -14.35 16.41 8.09
C PRO A 336 -15.42 16.81 9.13
N ASN A 337 -16.69 16.41 8.91
CA ASN A 337 -17.79 16.68 9.85
C ASN A 337 -17.77 15.71 11.05
N VAL A 338 -17.03 14.62 10.97
CA VAL A 338 -16.86 13.65 12.06
C VAL A 338 -15.60 13.99 12.81
N ARG A 339 -15.73 14.17 14.12
CA ARG A 339 -14.63 14.49 15.00
C ARG A 339 -14.60 13.52 16.16
N GLY A 340 -13.42 13.09 16.56
CA GLY A 340 -13.23 12.25 17.74
C GLY A 340 -13.43 13.01 19.06
N ASP A 341 -13.17 12.35 20.14
CA ASP A 341 -13.34 12.86 21.49
C ASP A 341 -11.99 13.09 22.17
N HIS A 342 -11.98 13.96 23.18
CA HIS A 342 -10.83 14.13 24.06
C HIS A 342 -11.12 13.45 25.40
N TYR A 343 -10.31 12.49 25.76
CA TYR A 343 -10.36 11.77 27.03
C TYR A 343 -9.34 12.37 28.00
N VAL A 344 -9.84 12.94 29.09
CA VAL A 344 -9.02 13.55 30.13
C VAL A 344 -9.00 12.62 31.33
N THR A 345 -7.82 12.15 31.71
CA THR A 345 -7.60 11.37 32.93
C THR A 345 -7.28 12.34 34.07
N LEU A 346 -8.13 12.36 35.10
CA LEU A 346 -7.95 13.21 36.25
C LEU A 346 -7.07 12.47 37.28
N VAL A 347 -5.97 13.10 37.68
CA VAL A 347 -5.05 12.55 38.70
C VAL A 347 -5.11 13.44 39.92
N VAL A 348 -5.43 12.86 41.05
CA VAL A 348 -5.46 13.62 42.33
C VAL A 348 -4.04 13.81 42.80
N GLU A 349 -3.61 15.07 42.90
CA GLU A 349 -2.28 15.42 43.37
C GLU A 349 -2.31 15.78 44.86
N THR A 350 -1.47 15.09 45.64
CA THR A 350 -1.25 15.40 47.04
C THR A 350 -0.26 16.56 47.15
N PRO A 351 -0.58 17.63 47.90
CA PRO A 351 0.29 18.78 48.04
C PRO A 351 1.61 18.41 48.74
N LYS A 352 2.74 18.68 48.08
CA LYS A 352 4.09 18.39 48.60
C LYS A 352 4.52 19.33 49.76
N LYS A 353 3.99 20.55 49.76
CA LYS A 353 4.30 21.56 50.80
C LYS A 353 2.99 22.14 51.33
N LEU A 354 2.83 22.11 52.61
CA LEU A 354 1.68 22.63 53.32
C LEU A 354 2.12 23.76 54.26
N ASN A 355 1.37 24.84 54.31
CA ASN A 355 1.54 25.89 55.32
C ASN A 355 0.88 25.44 56.66
N LYS A 356 1.12 26.19 57.76
CA LYS A 356 0.65 25.84 59.11
C LYS A 356 -0.89 25.66 59.15
N LYS A 357 -1.63 26.58 58.54
CA LYS A 357 -3.11 26.52 58.51
C LYS A 357 -3.63 25.30 57.73
N GLN A 358 -2.96 24.95 56.61
CA GLN A 358 -3.31 23.76 55.80
C GLN A 358 -3.06 22.46 56.58
N LYS A 359 -1.95 22.39 57.33
CA LYS A 359 -1.64 21.25 58.18
C LYS A 359 -2.69 21.09 59.28
N GLU A 360 -3.07 22.18 59.97
CA GLU A 360 -4.09 22.18 61.02
C GLU A 360 -5.45 21.72 60.47
N ALA A 361 -5.87 22.20 59.31
CA ALA A 361 -7.10 21.80 58.65
C ALA A 361 -7.10 20.31 58.27
N LEU A 362 -5.98 19.78 57.71
CA LEU A 362 -5.86 18.36 57.39
C LEU A 362 -5.81 17.46 58.60
N LYS A 363 -5.20 17.90 59.74
CA LYS A 363 -5.23 17.17 60.99
C LYS A 363 -6.67 17.08 61.53
N ALA A 364 -7.39 18.19 61.58
CA ALA A 364 -8.79 18.20 62.02
C ALA A 364 -9.67 17.29 61.13
N TYR A 365 -9.40 17.23 59.81
CA TYR A 365 -10.08 16.30 58.90
C TYR A 365 -9.74 14.84 59.22
N ALA A 366 -8.45 14.50 59.41
CA ALA A 366 -8.02 13.14 59.77
C ALA A 366 -8.64 12.68 61.11
N GLU A 367 -8.65 13.54 62.14
CA GLU A 367 -9.31 13.27 63.42
C GLU A 367 -10.81 12.99 63.24
N SER A 368 -11.50 13.74 62.37
CA SER A 368 -12.91 13.50 62.04
C SER A 368 -13.17 12.16 61.34
N CYS A 369 -12.16 11.63 60.66
CA CYS A 369 -12.20 10.30 60.06
C CYS A 369 -11.77 9.17 61.01
N GLY A 370 -11.34 9.49 62.24
CA GLY A 370 -10.84 8.53 63.21
C GLY A 370 -9.38 8.10 62.98
N GLU A 371 -8.63 8.87 62.16
CA GLU A 371 -7.22 8.61 61.87
C GLU A 371 -6.30 9.49 62.72
N THR A 372 -5.25 8.88 63.32
CA THR A 372 -4.21 9.63 64.04
C THR A 372 -3.02 9.85 63.13
N VAL A 373 -2.68 11.11 62.82
CA VAL A 373 -1.57 11.46 61.95
C VAL A 373 -0.48 12.17 62.76
N GLU A 374 0.68 11.54 62.90
CA GLU A 374 1.90 12.18 63.41
C GLU A 374 2.50 13.08 62.32
N ALA A 375 2.65 14.41 62.59
CA ALA A 375 3.16 15.38 61.62
C ALA A 375 4.35 16.17 62.14
#